data_bb9a7e54bb2a6f580b0c64fe8ea72c09
#
_entry.id   bb9a7e54bb2a6f580b0c64fe8ea72c09
#
_cell.length_a   1.000
_cell.length_b   1.000
_cell.length_c   1.000
_cell.angle_alpha   90.00
_cell.angle_beta   90.00
_cell.angle_gamma   90.00
#
_symmetry.space_group_name_H-M   'P 1'
#
loop_
_entity.id
_entity.type
_entity.pdbx_description
1 polymer ?
#
loop_
_entity_poly.entity_id
_entity_poly.type
_entity_poly.pdbx_seq_one_letter_code
_entity_poly.pdbx_strand_id
1 'polypeptide(L)'
;MKLVSVETPEKSVCKMTFSATAEELETASNAVYERTRASYTIKGFAKGEADRAQIEADRGEHTFWYDAINDLMDRDVPALYEAAMAEHGFKAVDEPSYDLVSVKKDEGFVATATTPLQPELNLTQTTGFHVECVTPAVTDKEIDAVLERRRNAAAELVPHKGPAVKGNIVHIDYEGLLDGKPFQGGSAQNQTLQLGSGRMIPGFEDGILGHKGGEEFEINVTFPVRYHVKDLAGKPVVFKIKLIDVCVRQLPALNSDFAKKVGKVDTMEAFREQVRKQLHDGKHASALNRAKDQVLTQLASAAEGELPSVLVESTYQQEMQNIQQQLQMQRMSLDRYLSQIHQTRENFTANVHAAAEKNTRARMALLQVAQNEGLVPTDEEITKNLQERADRTKKTLEEVKANANIPAMQRSEAIRRAADWVSGHSTIEEK
;
A
#
# COMPACT_ATOMS: atom_id res chain seq x y z
N MET A 1 -22.22 -4.43 -30.07
CA MET A 1 -20.80 -4.52 -30.51
C MET A 1 -20.49 -5.88 -31.13
N LYS A 2 -19.36 -6.02 -31.83
CA LYS A 2 -18.87 -7.29 -32.39
C LYS A 2 -17.34 -7.44 -32.19
N LEU A 3 -16.88 -8.69 -32.09
CA LEU A 3 -15.49 -9.06 -32.18
C LEU A 3 -15.07 -9.00 -33.68
N VAL A 4 -13.99 -8.30 -33.98
CA VAL A 4 -13.45 -8.08 -35.32
C VAL A 4 -12.29 -9.03 -35.63
N SER A 5 -11.33 -9.13 -34.71
CA SER A 5 -10.17 -10.03 -34.85
C SER A 5 -9.68 -10.51 -33.50
N VAL A 6 -9.01 -11.67 -33.54
CA VAL A 6 -8.22 -12.24 -32.46
C VAL A 6 -6.82 -12.49 -33.02
N GLU A 7 -5.83 -11.85 -32.45
CA GLU A 7 -4.45 -11.88 -32.92
C GLU A 7 -3.51 -12.25 -31.77
N THR A 8 -2.40 -12.88 -32.07
CA THR A 8 -1.33 -13.15 -31.13
C THR A 8 -0.06 -12.43 -31.61
N PRO A 9 0.04 -11.10 -31.37
CA PRO A 9 1.14 -10.29 -31.88
C PRO A 9 2.49 -10.67 -31.29
N GLU A 10 2.49 -11.22 -30.10
CA GLU A 10 3.64 -11.79 -29.42
C GLU A 10 3.28 -13.17 -28.87
N LYS A 11 4.30 -14.00 -28.60
CA LYS A 11 4.11 -15.27 -27.92
C LYS A 11 3.47 -15.02 -26.54
N SER A 12 2.39 -15.71 -26.25
CA SER A 12 1.65 -15.57 -24.99
C SER A 12 1.02 -14.18 -24.76
N VAL A 13 0.67 -13.46 -25.83
CA VAL A 13 -0.17 -12.25 -25.79
C VAL A 13 -1.30 -12.41 -26.78
N CYS A 14 -2.53 -12.25 -26.31
CA CYS A 14 -3.71 -12.16 -27.14
C CYS A 14 -4.17 -10.72 -27.26
N LYS A 15 -4.43 -10.27 -28.49
CA LYS A 15 -5.04 -8.98 -28.79
C LYS A 15 -6.35 -9.20 -29.52
N MET A 16 -7.44 -8.80 -28.89
CA MET A 16 -8.77 -8.83 -29.45
C MET A 16 -9.19 -7.43 -29.87
N THR A 17 -9.78 -7.32 -31.05
CA THR A 17 -10.30 -6.03 -31.54
C THR A 17 -11.82 -6.10 -31.57
N PHE A 18 -12.46 -5.12 -30.95
CA PHE A 18 -13.92 -4.96 -30.89
C PHE A 18 -14.32 -3.69 -31.64
N SER A 19 -15.49 -3.70 -32.23
CA SER A 19 -16.05 -2.50 -32.86
C SER A 19 -17.54 -2.34 -32.53
N ALA A 20 -17.95 -1.08 -32.43
CA ALA A 20 -19.34 -0.66 -32.42
C ALA A 20 -19.61 0.22 -33.63
N THR A 21 -20.80 0.11 -34.20
CA THR A 21 -21.23 0.95 -35.31
C THR A 21 -21.60 2.36 -34.87
N ALA A 22 -21.69 3.30 -35.81
CA ALA A 22 -22.15 4.67 -35.53
C ALA A 22 -23.55 4.68 -34.88
N GLU A 23 -24.47 3.78 -35.32
CA GLU A 23 -25.81 3.67 -34.77
C GLU A 23 -25.81 3.18 -33.32
N GLU A 24 -24.96 2.19 -33.00
CA GLU A 24 -24.78 1.71 -31.60
C GLU A 24 -24.24 2.80 -30.70
N LEU A 25 -23.20 3.54 -31.16
CA LEU A 25 -22.62 4.65 -30.41
C LEU A 25 -23.64 5.79 -30.19
N GLU A 26 -24.41 6.13 -31.23
CA GLU A 26 -25.40 7.19 -31.15
C GLU A 26 -26.53 6.80 -30.19
N THR A 27 -27.01 5.54 -30.25
CA THR A 27 -28.03 5.01 -29.34
C THR A 27 -27.55 5.04 -27.88
N ALA A 28 -26.32 4.61 -27.62
CA ALA A 28 -25.74 4.65 -26.28
C ALA A 28 -25.52 6.09 -25.79
N SER A 29 -25.07 7.00 -26.67
CA SER A 29 -24.90 8.41 -26.36
C SER A 29 -26.22 9.08 -25.98
N ASN A 30 -27.32 8.73 -26.65
CA ASN A 30 -28.65 9.18 -26.29
C ASN A 30 -29.10 8.65 -24.92
N ALA A 31 -28.81 7.39 -24.62
CA ALA A 31 -29.10 6.82 -23.30
C ALA A 31 -28.32 7.54 -22.17
N VAL A 32 -27.05 7.86 -22.41
CA VAL A 32 -26.23 8.65 -21.47
C VAL A 32 -26.80 10.05 -21.30
N TYR A 33 -27.16 10.73 -22.39
CA TYR A 33 -27.81 12.05 -22.31
C TYR A 33 -29.07 11.99 -21.43
N GLU A 34 -30.01 11.08 -21.69
CA GLU A 34 -31.24 10.95 -20.90
C GLU A 34 -30.97 10.72 -19.40
N ARG A 35 -29.96 9.92 -19.09
CA ARG A 35 -29.54 9.63 -17.69
C ARG A 35 -28.90 10.83 -17.00
N THR A 36 -28.14 11.65 -17.74
CA THR A 36 -27.27 12.68 -17.15
C THR A 36 -27.76 14.12 -17.36
N ARG A 37 -28.70 14.38 -18.27
CA ARG A 37 -29.16 15.72 -18.65
C ARG A 37 -29.53 16.63 -17.47
N ALA A 38 -30.12 16.07 -16.41
CA ALA A 38 -30.50 16.81 -15.22
C ALA A 38 -29.33 17.44 -14.46
N SER A 39 -28.09 16.97 -14.69
CA SER A 39 -26.88 17.49 -14.05
C SER A 39 -26.28 18.71 -14.75
N TYR A 40 -26.60 18.92 -16.05
CA TYR A 40 -26.00 19.97 -16.86
C TYR A 40 -26.63 21.34 -16.59
N THR A 41 -25.76 22.34 -16.51
CA THR A 41 -26.14 23.75 -16.47
C THR A 41 -25.52 24.42 -17.68
N ILE A 42 -26.38 24.86 -18.62
CA ILE A 42 -25.99 25.49 -19.89
C ILE A 42 -26.46 26.94 -19.87
N LYS A 43 -25.63 27.84 -20.36
CA LYS A 43 -25.97 29.28 -20.39
C LYS A 43 -27.22 29.56 -21.23
N GLY A 44 -28.23 30.16 -20.63
CA GLY A 44 -29.50 30.49 -21.27
C GLY A 44 -30.61 29.45 -21.05
N PHE A 45 -30.36 28.37 -20.32
CA PHE A 45 -31.36 27.35 -19.99
C PHE A 45 -31.41 27.10 -18.49
N ALA A 46 -32.56 26.68 -17.98
CA ALA A 46 -32.65 26.19 -16.62
C ALA A 46 -31.90 24.85 -16.50
N LYS A 47 -31.42 24.53 -15.30
CA LYS A 47 -30.64 23.30 -15.07
C LYS A 47 -31.44 22.07 -15.48
N GLY A 48 -30.87 21.28 -16.39
CA GLY A 48 -31.46 20.04 -16.90
C GLY A 48 -32.49 20.21 -18.03
N GLU A 49 -32.74 21.44 -18.51
CA GLU A 49 -33.72 21.72 -19.58
C GLU A 49 -33.10 21.85 -20.99
N ALA A 50 -31.76 21.96 -21.08
CA ALA A 50 -31.08 21.98 -22.37
C ALA A 50 -31.22 20.63 -23.08
N ASP A 51 -31.50 20.66 -24.37
CA ASP A 51 -31.48 19.46 -25.19
C ASP A 51 -30.05 18.99 -25.47
N ARG A 52 -29.91 17.79 -26.05
CA ARG A 52 -28.61 17.18 -26.35
C ARG A 52 -27.75 18.07 -27.25
N ALA A 53 -28.35 18.63 -28.32
CA ALA A 53 -27.61 19.45 -29.27
C ALA A 53 -27.07 20.73 -28.63
N GLN A 54 -27.82 21.31 -27.69
CA GLN A 54 -27.42 22.51 -26.94
C GLN A 54 -26.27 22.20 -25.98
N ILE A 55 -26.29 21.03 -25.32
CA ILE A 55 -25.20 20.58 -24.44
C ILE A 55 -23.95 20.30 -25.27
N GLU A 56 -24.08 19.59 -26.39
CA GLU A 56 -22.95 19.28 -27.29
C GLU A 56 -22.36 20.55 -27.93
N ALA A 57 -23.19 21.56 -28.22
CA ALA A 57 -22.70 22.85 -28.71
C ALA A 57 -21.91 23.65 -27.68
N ASP A 58 -22.24 23.53 -26.37
CA ASP A 58 -21.53 24.20 -25.27
C ASP A 58 -20.30 23.43 -24.78
N ARG A 59 -20.36 22.09 -24.75
CA ARG A 59 -19.36 21.21 -24.14
C ARG A 59 -18.51 20.44 -25.16
N GLY A 60 -18.93 20.36 -26.39
CA GLY A 60 -18.30 19.58 -27.45
C GLY A 60 -19.14 18.35 -27.83
N GLU A 61 -19.02 17.95 -29.11
CA GLU A 61 -19.77 16.81 -29.69
C GLU A 61 -19.48 15.46 -29.01
N HIS A 62 -18.34 15.34 -28.30
CA HIS A 62 -17.90 14.10 -27.63
C HIS A 62 -18.38 14.00 -26.18
N THR A 63 -19.24 14.92 -25.73
CA THR A 63 -19.65 15.04 -24.32
C THR A 63 -20.21 13.74 -23.75
N PHE A 64 -20.95 12.97 -24.53
CA PHE A 64 -21.59 11.74 -24.09
C PHE A 64 -20.86 10.47 -24.55
N TRP A 65 -19.83 10.58 -25.41
CA TRP A 65 -19.19 9.42 -26.03
C TRP A 65 -18.40 8.57 -25.05
N TYR A 66 -17.68 9.19 -24.13
CA TYR A 66 -16.86 8.44 -23.17
C TYR A 66 -17.72 7.48 -22.32
N ASP A 67 -18.80 7.99 -21.74
CA ASP A 67 -19.70 7.17 -20.94
C ASP A 67 -20.47 6.15 -21.81
N ALA A 68 -20.85 6.53 -23.04
CA ALA A 68 -21.50 5.62 -23.99
C ALA A 68 -20.59 4.47 -24.42
N ILE A 69 -19.30 4.73 -24.65
CA ILE A 69 -18.29 3.71 -24.97
C ILE A 69 -18.14 2.77 -23.79
N ASN A 70 -17.99 3.30 -22.56
CA ASN A 70 -17.89 2.46 -21.36
C ASN A 70 -19.14 1.59 -21.17
N ASP A 71 -20.36 2.15 -21.30
CA ASP A 71 -21.61 1.40 -21.18
C ASP A 71 -21.68 0.27 -22.21
N LEU A 72 -21.24 0.51 -23.46
CA LEU A 72 -21.19 -0.51 -24.51
C LEU A 72 -20.12 -1.58 -24.24
N MET A 73 -18.94 -1.16 -23.80
CA MET A 73 -17.84 -2.06 -23.45
C MET A 73 -18.24 -2.98 -22.29
N ASP A 74 -18.75 -2.41 -21.21
CA ASP A 74 -19.15 -3.17 -20.01
C ASP A 74 -20.29 -4.16 -20.29
N ARG A 75 -21.20 -3.81 -21.20
CA ARG A 75 -22.35 -4.66 -21.56
C ARG A 75 -21.97 -5.82 -22.49
N ASP A 76 -21.19 -5.56 -23.53
CA ASP A 76 -21.02 -6.49 -24.65
C ASP A 76 -19.68 -7.23 -24.64
N VAL A 77 -18.58 -6.57 -24.21
CA VAL A 77 -17.24 -7.15 -24.31
C VAL A 77 -17.03 -8.38 -23.43
N PRO A 78 -17.54 -8.48 -22.20
CA PRO A 78 -17.29 -9.66 -21.37
C PRO A 78 -17.70 -10.98 -22.04
N ALA A 79 -18.90 -11.04 -22.60
CA ALA A 79 -19.40 -12.23 -23.27
C ALA A 79 -18.63 -12.57 -24.56
N LEU A 80 -18.28 -11.55 -25.36
CA LEU A 80 -17.49 -11.73 -26.58
C LEU A 80 -16.06 -12.19 -26.25
N TYR A 81 -15.48 -11.63 -25.22
CA TYR A 81 -14.14 -11.97 -24.74
C TYR A 81 -14.09 -13.42 -24.23
N GLU A 82 -15.01 -13.81 -23.33
CA GLU A 82 -15.05 -15.17 -22.78
C GLU A 82 -15.27 -16.22 -23.89
N ALA A 83 -16.16 -15.95 -24.84
CA ALA A 83 -16.40 -16.84 -25.97
C ALA A 83 -15.13 -17.04 -26.81
N ALA A 84 -14.41 -15.96 -27.12
CA ALA A 84 -13.18 -16.02 -27.89
C ALA A 84 -12.04 -16.74 -27.13
N MET A 85 -11.89 -16.46 -25.82
CA MET A 85 -10.91 -17.15 -24.98
C MET A 85 -11.15 -18.67 -24.94
N ALA A 86 -12.43 -19.08 -24.82
CA ALA A 86 -12.81 -20.50 -24.83
C ALA A 86 -12.60 -21.15 -26.19
N GLU A 87 -12.97 -20.49 -27.28
CA GLU A 87 -12.81 -20.98 -28.66
C GLU A 87 -11.34 -21.28 -29.00
N HIS A 88 -10.44 -20.37 -28.59
CA HIS A 88 -9.00 -20.50 -28.84
C HIS A 88 -8.25 -21.30 -27.77
N GLY A 89 -8.91 -21.71 -26.69
CA GLY A 89 -8.27 -22.41 -25.56
C GLY A 89 -7.26 -21.57 -24.81
N PHE A 90 -7.36 -20.25 -24.87
CA PHE A 90 -6.43 -19.33 -24.22
C PHE A 90 -6.63 -19.31 -22.70
N LYS A 91 -5.51 -19.24 -21.98
CA LYS A 91 -5.50 -19.13 -20.50
C LYS A 91 -4.92 -17.77 -20.11
N ALA A 92 -5.78 -16.84 -19.74
CA ALA A 92 -5.35 -15.55 -19.23
C ALA A 92 -4.65 -15.69 -17.86
N VAL A 93 -3.54 -14.98 -17.68
CA VAL A 93 -2.79 -14.91 -16.41
C VAL A 93 -2.93 -13.55 -15.72
N ASP A 94 -3.52 -12.58 -16.41
CA ASP A 94 -3.90 -11.29 -15.86
C ASP A 94 -5.16 -10.76 -16.54
N GLU A 95 -5.71 -9.65 -16.05
CA GLU A 95 -6.84 -8.97 -16.66
C GLU A 95 -6.45 -8.34 -18.01
N PRO A 96 -7.38 -8.25 -18.97
CA PRO A 96 -7.13 -7.54 -20.22
C PRO A 96 -6.96 -6.04 -19.97
N SER A 97 -6.00 -5.42 -20.65
CA SER A 97 -5.92 -3.96 -20.79
C SER A 97 -6.72 -3.52 -22.01
N TYR A 98 -7.52 -2.46 -21.84
CA TYR A 98 -8.36 -1.93 -22.90
C TYR A 98 -7.81 -0.61 -23.42
N ASP A 99 -7.74 -0.49 -24.74
CA ASP A 99 -7.33 0.73 -25.45
C ASP A 99 -8.38 1.12 -26.47
N LEU A 100 -8.72 2.41 -26.50
CA LEU A 100 -9.58 2.99 -27.55
C LEU A 100 -8.71 3.36 -28.75
N VAL A 101 -8.86 2.62 -29.86
CA VAL A 101 -8.05 2.80 -31.08
C VAL A 101 -8.56 3.99 -31.91
N SER A 102 -9.88 4.08 -32.09
CA SER A 102 -10.50 5.16 -32.83
C SER A 102 -11.94 5.37 -32.41
N VAL A 103 -12.41 6.61 -32.49
CA VAL A 103 -13.82 6.95 -32.36
C VAL A 103 -14.15 8.02 -33.40
N LYS A 104 -15.22 7.81 -34.18
CA LYS A 104 -15.71 8.73 -35.18
C LYS A 104 -17.24 8.69 -35.25
N LYS A 105 -17.84 9.84 -35.43
CA LYS A 105 -19.30 9.98 -35.45
C LYS A 105 -19.99 9.07 -36.47
N ASP A 106 -19.42 8.99 -37.67
CA ASP A 106 -20.02 8.28 -38.79
C ASP A 106 -19.56 6.81 -38.92
N GLU A 107 -18.54 6.41 -38.17
CA GLU A 107 -17.98 5.05 -38.23
C GLU A 107 -18.22 4.26 -36.94
N GLY A 108 -18.49 4.94 -35.80
CA GLY A 108 -18.54 4.35 -34.48
C GLY A 108 -17.18 4.33 -33.81
N PHE A 109 -16.85 3.26 -33.06
CA PHE A 109 -15.55 3.15 -32.43
C PHE A 109 -14.93 1.75 -32.55
N VAL A 110 -13.62 1.72 -32.41
CA VAL A 110 -12.82 0.50 -32.33
C VAL A 110 -12.01 0.53 -31.04
N ALA A 111 -12.11 -0.56 -30.28
CA ALA A 111 -11.34 -0.77 -29.06
C ALA A 111 -10.59 -2.10 -29.14
N THR A 112 -9.49 -2.19 -28.42
CA THR A 112 -8.73 -3.45 -28.29
C THR A 112 -8.64 -3.88 -26.85
N ALA A 113 -8.65 -5.20 -26.64
CA ALA A 113 -8.28 -5.82 -25.37
C ALA A 113 -6.98 -6.60 -25.57
N THR A 114 -5.95 -6.24 -24.81
CA THR A 114 -4.66 -6.96 -24.81
C THR A 114 -4.57 -7.77 -23.55
N THR A 115 -4.47 -9.10 -23.68
CA THR A 115 -4.49 -10.05 -22.59
C THR A 115 -3.20 -10.85 -22.56
N PRO A 116 -2.45 -10.82 -21.45
CA PRO A 116 -1.33 -11.73 -21.27
C PRO A 116 -1.83 -13.15 -21.03
N LEU A 117 -1.33 -14.08 -21.85
CA LEU A 117 -1.62 -15.50 -21.74
C LEU A 117 -0.53 -16.21 -20.94
N GLN A 118 -0.88 -17.37 -20.40
CA GLN A 118 0.08 -18.22 -19.72
C GLN A 118 1.19 -18.62 -20.70
N PRO A 119 2.47 -18.28 -20.42
CA PRO A 119 3.57 -18.72 -21.24
C PRO A 119 3.82 -20.21 -21.05
N GLU A 120 4.22 -20.88 -22.10
CA GLU A 120 4.76 -22.24 -22.01
C GLU A 120 6.22 -22.16 -21.56
N LEU A 121 6.48 -22.53 -20.30
CA LEU A 121 7.82 -22.60 -19.76
C LEU A 121 8.28 -24.05 -19.72
N ASN A 122 9.54 -24.29 -20.12
CA ASN A 122 10.22 -25.56 -19.90
C ASN A 122 10.84 -25.54 -18.49
N LEU A 123 10.22 -26.27 -17.54
CA LEU A 123 10.72 -26.39 -16.18
C LEU A 123 11.74 -27.52 -16.13
N THR A 124 13.02 -27.17 -16.16
CA THR A 124 14.11 -28.18 -16.12
C THR A 124 14.26 -28.81 -14.74
N GLN A 125 13.81 -28.12 -13.69
CA GLN A 125 13.79 -28.59 -12.31
C GLN A 125 12.66 -27.94 -11.54
N THR A 126 11.93 -28.73 -10.72
CA THR A 126 10.82 -28.24 -9.86
C THR A 126 11.00 -28.63 -8.39
N THR A 127 11.92 -29.58 -8.09
CA THR A 127 12.19 -30.10 -6.75
C THR A 127 13.68 -30.29 -6.52
N GLY A 128 14.06 -30.58 -5.26
CA GLY A 128 15.45 -30.91 -4.93
C GLY A 128 16.41 -29.73 -4.99
N PHE A 129 15.90 -28.49 -4.88
CA PHE A 129 16.74 -27.31 -4.70
C PHE A 129 17.46 -27.37 -3.35
N HIS A 130 18.68 -26.84 -3.29
CA HIS A 130 19.47 -26.80 -2.07
C HIS A 130 19.84 -25.37 -1.73
N VAL A 131 19.48 -24.93 -0.52
CA VAL A 131 19.77 -23.59 0.00
C VAL A 131 20.17 -23.65 1.46
N GLU A 132 20.98 -22.68 1.89
CA GLU A 132 21.39 -22.54 3.28
C GLU A 132 20.52 -21.50 4.01
N CYS A 133 20.04 -21.87 5.20
CA CYS A 133 19.34 -20.98 6.10
C CYS A 133 20.28 -20.57 7.24
N VAL A 134 20.99 -19.46 7.05
CA VAL A 134 21.90 -18.94 8.08
C VAL A 134 21.14 -17.99 9.00
N THR A 135 20.93 -18.42 10.25
CA THR A 135 20.30 -17.57 11.29
C THR A 135 21.37 -16.72 11.97
N PRO A 136 21.30 -15.36 11.84
CA PRO A 136 22.28 -14.50 12.49
C PRO A 136 22.20 -14.63 14.02
N ALA A 137 23.33 -14.76 14.69
CA ALA A 137 23.40 -14.82 16.14
C ALA A 137 22.76 -13.57 16.79
N VAL A 138 22.14 -13.77 17.95
CA VAL A 138 21.60 -12.67 18.77
C VAL A 138 22.73 -12.14 19.64
N THR A 139 22.99 -10.84 19.54
CA THR A 139 24.00 -10.15 20.33
C THR A 139 23.44 -9.61 21.64
N ASP A 140 24.27 -9.50 22.69
CA ASP A 140 23.85 -8.90 23.96
C ASP A 140 23.43 -7.44 23.79
N LYS A 141 24.03 -6.71 22.83
CA LYS A 141 23.62 -5.34 22.50
C LYS A 141 22.18 -5.24 22.01
N GLU A 142 21.73 -6.20 21.24
CA GLU A 142 20.32 -6.26 20.79
C GLU A 142 19.38 -6.57 21.94
N ILE A 143 19.77 -7.48 22.83
CA ILE A 143 19.02 -7.81 24.05
C ILE A 143 18.88 -6.56 24.92
N ASP A 144 20.00 -5.88 25.20
CA ASP A 144 20.00 -4.67 26.00
C ASP A 144 19.15 -3.55 25.39
N ALA A 145 19.19 -3.38 24.06
CA ALA A 145 18.35 -2.43 23.36
C ALA A 145 16.84 -2.73 23.50
N VAL A 146 16.43 -4.01 23.51
CA VAL A 146 15.04 -4.40 23.76
C VAL A 146 14.66 -4.15 25.22
N LEU A 147 15.52 -4.50 26.17
CA LEU A 147 15.29 -4.28 27.59
C LEU A 147 15.17 -2.77 27.90
N GLU A 148 16.05 -1.93 27.35
CA GLU A 148 15.97 -0.47 27.52
C GLU A 148 14.70 0.12 26.89
N ARG A 149 14.26 -0.36 25.74
CA ARG A 149 12.94 0.03 25.17
C ARG A 149 11.79 -0.32 26.09
N ARG A 150 11.78 -1.55 26.65
CA ARG A 150 10.75 -1.99 27.61
C ARG A 150 10.84 -1.21 28.91
N ARG A 151 12.05 -0.89 29.39
CA ARG A 151 12.30 -0.04 30.55
C ARG A 151 11.74 1.36 30.36
N ASN A 152 12.00 1.94 29.19
CA ASN A 152 11.47 3.27 28.83
C ASN A 152 9.93 3.26 28.71
N ALA A 153 9.34 2.18 28.19
CA ALA A 153 7.90 2.04 28.12
C ALA A 153 7.23 1.86 29.50
N ALA A 154 7.95 1.26 30.45
CA ALA A 154 7.51 1.04 31.83
C ALA A 154 7.87 2.20 32.76
N ALA A 155 8.40 3.31 32.24
CA ALA A 155 8.74 4.49 33.06
C ALA A 155 7.47 5.09 33.69
N GLU A 156 7.55 5.41 34.96
CA GLU A 156 6.48 6.07 35.70
C GLU A 156 6.71 7.59 35.73
N LEU A 157 5.63 8.34 35.69
CA LEU A 157 5.69 9.79 35.87
C LEU A 157 5.57 10.09 37.36
N VAL A 158 6.63 10.65 37.93
CA VAL A 158 6.67 11.01 39.35
C VAL A 158 6.65 12.54 39.47
N PRO A 159 5.80 13.11 40.33
CA PRO A 159 5.73 14.56 40.54
C PRO A 159 7.09 15.11 40.98
N HIS A 160 7.53 16.21 40.35
CA HIS A 160 8.77 16.92 40.66
C HIS A 160 8.44 18.29 41.28
N LYS A 161 8.90 18.52 42.51
CA LYS A 161 8.66 19.78 43.24
C LYS A 161 9.60 20.92 42.83
N GLY A 162 10.61 20.63 42.04
CA GLY A 162 11.59 21.62 41.57
C GLY A 162 11.10 22.37 40.31
N PRO A 163 11.90 23.30 39.82
CA PRO A 163 11.64 24.00 38.58
C PRO A 163 11.69 23.03 37.38
N ALA A 164 10.89 23.31 36.35
CA ALA A 164 10.86 22.56 35.12
C ALA A 164 12.19 22.66 34.38
N VAL A 165 12.75 21.50 33.99
CA VAL A 165 13.97 21.41 33.21
C VAL A 165 13.77 20.61 31.96
N LYS A 166 14.66 20.74 31.00
CA LYS A 166 14.61 19.98 29.74
C LYS A 166 14.54 18.46 30.01
N GLY A 167 13.62 17.77 29.36
CA GLY A 167 13.37 16.34 29.57
C GLY A 167 12.21 16.05 30.52
N ASN A 168 11.78 17.01 31.35
CA ASN A 168 10.59 16.83 32.17
C ASN A 168 9.33 16.75 31.34
N ILE A 169 8.31 16.09 31.87
CA ILE A 169 6.95 16.08 31.34
C ILE A 169 6.13 17.02 32.17
N VAL A 170 5.44 17.95 31.52
CA VAL A 170 4.60 18.94 32.18
C VAL A 170 3.16 18.78 31.72
N HIS A 171 2.22 19.03 32.62
CA HIS A 171 0.82 19.23 32.29
C HIS A 171 0.52 20.73 32.36
N ILE A 172 0.01 21.26 31.26
CA ILE A 172 -0.24 22.71 31.12
C ILE A 172 -1.63 22.97 30.58
N ASP A 173 -2.23 24.08 31.06
CA ASP A 173 -3.25 24.79 30.32
C ASP A 173 -2.60 25.96 29.61
N TYR A 174 -2.98 26.25 28.40
CA TYR A 174 -2.50 27.42 27.70
C TYR A 174 -3.57 28.07 26.84
N GLU A 175 -3.47 29.40 26.71
CA GLU A 175 -4.29 30.23 25.83
C GLU A 175 -3.40 31.19 25.05
N GLY A 176 -3.41 31.07 23.72
CA GLY A 176 -2.67 31.91 22.80
C GLY A 176 -3.48 33.15 22.38
N LEU A 177 -2.83 34.30 22.45
CA LEU A 177 -3.39 35.58 22.10
C LEU A 177 -2.59 36.18 20.94
N LEU A 178 -3.27 36.52 19.83
CA LEU A 178 -2.74 37.34 18.76
C LEU A 178 -3.37 38.74 18.87
N ASP A 179 -2.53 39.76 19.03
CA ASP A 179 -2.98 41.15 19.25
C ASP A 179 -4.00 41.27 20.41
N GLY A 180 -3.80 40.49 21.48
CA GLY A 180 -4.66 40.48 22.66
C GLY A 180 -5.96 39.68 22.51
N LYS A 181 -6.20 38.99 21.38
CA LYS A 181 -7.41 38.20 21.13
C LYS A 181 -7.09 36.74 20.97
N PRO A 182 -7.88 35.83 21.59
CA PRO A 182 -7.71 34.39 21.38
C PRO A 182 -7.86 34.01 19.91
N PHE A 183 -7.08 33.06 19.44
CA PHE A 183 -7.15 32.52 18.07
C PHE A 183 -7.51 31.05 18.05
N GLN A 184 -8.10 30.58 16.97
CA GLN A 184 -8.53 29.20 16.82
C GLN A 184 -7.33 28.24 16.82
N GLY A 185 -7.38 27.19 17.67
CA GLY A 185 -6.28 26.24 17.86
C GLY A 185 -5.16 26.74 18.77
N GLY A 186 -5.29 27.95 19.36
CA GLY A 186 -4.31 28.52 20.27
C GLY A 186 -4.46 28.10 21.73
N SER A 187 -5.48 27.33 22.11
CA SER A 187 -5.75 26.95 23.50
C SER A 187 -5.91 25.45 23.70
N ALA A 188 -5.45 24.94 24.82
CA ALA A 188 -5.70 23.58 25.28
C ALA A 188 -5.68 23.52 26.81
N GLN A 189 -6.38 22.52 27.37
CA GLN A 189 -6.39 22.23 28.79
C GLN A 189 -5.78 20.85 29.05
N ASN A 190 -5.06 20.73 30.17
CA ASN A 190 -4.39 19.53 30.62
C ASN A 190 -3.53 18.86 29.54
N GLN A 191 -2.85 19.69 28.74
CA GLN A 191 -1.98 19.20 27.68
C GLN A 191 -0.68 18.66 28.27
N THR A 192 -0.37 17.41 27.94
CA THR A 192 0.90 16.78 28.31
C THR A 192 1.98 17.15 27.30
N LEU A 193 3.08 17.70 27.80
CA LEU A 193 4.22 18.15 26.97
C LEU A 193 5.54 17.68 27.57
N GLN A 194 6.41 17.10 26.76
CA GLN A 194 7.80 16.84 27.15
C GLN A 194 8.67 18.04 26.73
N LEU A 195 9.28 18.71 27.70
CA LEU A 195 10.15 19.86 27.45
C LEU A 195 11.42 19.46 26.70
N GLY A 196 11.72 20.16 25.64
CA GLY A 196 12.84 19.87 24.74
C GLY A 196 12.53 18.83 23.66
N SER A 197 11.26 18.48 23.48
CA SER A 197 10.81 17.56 22.42
C SER A 197 10.78 18.21 21.03
N GLY A 198 10.69 19.55 20.96
CA GLY A 198 10.54 20.30 19.72
C GLY A 198 9.17 20.10 19.03
N ARG A 199 8.16 19.65 19.78
CA ARG A 199 6.78 19.45 19.24
C ARG A 199 5.98 20.74 19.15
N MET A 200 6.34 21.72 19.99
CA MET A 200 5.72 23.05 20.01
C MET A 200 6.50 24.01 19.13
N ILE A 201 5.92 25.18 18.86
CA ILE A 201 6.61 26.24 18.12
C ILE A 201 7.88 26.69 18.87
N PRO A 202 8.93 27.10 18.15
CA PRO A 202 10.19 27.52 18.75
C PRO A 202 9.99 28.58 19.86
N GLY A 203 10.67 28.38 20.99
CA GLY A 203 10.56 29.25 22.15
C GLY A 203 9.45 28.90 23.14
N PHE A 204 8.43 28.13 22.74
CA PHE A 204 7.32 27.76 23.63
C PHE A 204 7.80 26.87 24.79
N GLU A 205 8.51 25.77 24.47
CA GLU A 205 9.03 24.84 25.47
C GLU A 205 10.10 25.52 26.35
N ASP A 206 10.92 26.37 25.73
CA ASP A 206 11.98 27.11 26.45
C ASP A 206 11.42 28.12 27.44
N GLY A 207 10.26 28.74 27.11
CA GLY A 207 9.58 29.68 28.00
C GLY A 207 9.00 29.04 29.26
N ILE A 208 8.84 27.72 29.32
CA ILE A 208 8.36 26.99 30.49
C ILE A 208 9.49 26.58 31.42
N LEU A 209 10.72 26.54 30.91
CA LEU A 209 11.90 26.16 31.73
C LEU A 209 12.07 27.11 32.91
N GLY A 210 12.35 26.55 34.10
CA GLY A 210 12.57 27.29 35.32
C GLY A 210 11.33 27.57 36.16
N HIS A 211 10.12 27.43 35.58
CA HIS A 211 8.84 27.56 36.29
C HIS A 211 8.50 26.31 37.09
N LYS A 212 7.66 26.43 38.11
CA LYS A 212 7.24 25.35 39.01
C LYS A 212 5.76 25.03 38.81
N GLY A 213 5.36 23.82 39.12
CA GLY A 213 3.97 23.42 39.15
C GLY A 213 3.12 24.37 40.01
N GLY A 214 1.96 24.75 39.50
CA GLY A 214 1.04 25.73 40.09
C GLY A 214 1.26 27.18 39.66
N GLU A 215 2.32 27.49 38.91
CA GLU A 215 2.58 28.86 38.42
C GLU A 215 1.74 29.20 37.17
N GLU A 216 1.33 30.47 37.12
CA GLU A 216 0.70 31.08 35.94
C GLU A 216 1.62 32.19 35.41
N PHE A 217 1.94 32.17 34.13
CA PHE A 217 2.88 33.12 33.51
C PHE A 217 2.56 33.29 32.02
N GLU A 218 3.19 34.27 31.40
CA GLU A 218 3.06 34.53 29.96
C GLU A 218 4.40 34.32 29.28
N ILE A 219 4.33 33.74 28.10
CA ILE A 219 5.47 33.60 27.20
C ILE A 219 5.22 34.29 25.87
N ASN A 220 6.24 34.98 25.35
CA ASN A 220 6.20 35.64 24.06
C ASN A 220 6.96 34.78 23.05
N VAL A 221 6.28 34.34 21.99
CA VAL A 221 6.88 33.54 20.94
C VAL A 221 6.45 34.03 19.56
N THR A 222 7.23 33.69 18.55
CA THR A 222 6.90 34.04 17.15
C THR A 222 6.69 32.79 16.35
N PHE A 223 5.58 32.71 15.63
CA PHE A 223 5.35 31.58 14.71
C PHE A 223 6.39 31.54 13.60
N PRO A 224 6.86 30.36 13.19
CA PRO A 224 7.75 30.24 12.04
C PRO A 224 7.17 30.89 10.78
N VAL A 225 8.02 31.46 9.93
CA VAL A 225 7.59 32.06 8.65
C VAL A 225 6.91 31.04 7.74
N ARG A 226 7.35 29.76 7.81
CA ARG A 226 6.75 28.64 7.08
C ARG A 226 5.79 27.83 7.96
N TYR A 227 4.79 28.52 8.55
CA TYR A 227 3.77 27.83 9.33
C TYR A 227 2.56 27.48 8.46
N HIS A 228 1.93 26.33 8.74
CA HIS A 228 0.82 25.81 7.91
C HIS A 228 -0.42 26.70 7.93
N VAL A 229 -0.66 27.47 9.01
CA VAL A 229 -1.73 28.46 9.11
C VAL A 229 -1.16 29.80 8.67
N LYS A 230 -1.54 30.25 7.47
CA LYS A 230 -1.02 31.51 6.86
C LYS A 230 -1.24 32.76 7.71
N ASP A 231 -2.36 32.81 8.41
CA ASP A 231 -2.74 33.96 9.26
C ASP A 231 -1.88 34.12 10.53
N LEU A 232 -1.16 33.05 10.91
CA LEU A 232 -0.27 33.03 12.07
C LEU A 232 1.22 33.08 11.67
N ALA A 233 1.57 32.74 10.43
CA ALA A 233 2.94 32.65 9.96
C ALA A 233 3.73 33.96 10.18
N GLY A 234 4.87 33.88 10.89
CA GLY A 234 5.74 35.02 11.20
C GLY A 234 5.19 36.02 12.22
N LYS A 235 4.02 35.78 12.81
CA LYS A 235 3.42 36.71 13.77
C LYS A 235 3.85 36.43 15.21
N PRO A 236 4.12 37.49 16.01
CA PRO A 236 4.35 37.37 17.45
C PRO A 236 3.03 37.09 18.16
N VAL A 237 3.05 36.21 19.14
CA VAL A 237 1.90 35.82 19.96
C VAL A 237 2.29 35.70 21.42
N VAL A 238 1.35 35.92 22.29
CA VAL A 238 1.49 35.75 23.74
C VAL A 238 0.72 34.52 24.15
N PHE A 239 1.37 33.58 24.83
CA PHE A 239 0.69 32.46 25.46
C PHE A 239 0.59 32.68 26.96
N LYS A 240 -0.63 32.66 27.49
CA LYS A 240 -0.87 32.52 28.92
C LYS A 240 -0.81 31.05 29.26
N ILE A 241 0.07 30.71 30.17
CA ILE A 241 0.32 29.32 30.57
C ILE A 241 0.02 29.17 32.05
N LYS A 242 -0.73 28.12 32.36
CA LYS A 242 -0.85 27.59 33.71
C LYS A 242 -0.12 26.25 33.76
N LEU A 243 0.98 26.21 34.47
CA LEU A 243 1.76 24.98 34.68
C LEU A 243 1.11 24.18 35.82
N ILE A 244 0.34 23.14 35.48
CA ILE A 244 -0.41 22.36 36.47
C ILE A 244 0.56 21.58 37.37
N ASP A 245 1.42 20.81 36.76
CA ASP A 245 2.48 20.06 37.46
C ASP A 245 3.70 19.85 36.57
N VAL A 246 4.78 19.43 37.22
CA VAL A 246 6.03 19.00 36.59
C VAL A 246 6.28 17.55 37.00
N CYS A 247 6.49 16.68 36.06
CA CYS A 247 6.80 15.28 36.30
C CYS A 247 8.15 14.90 35.72
N VAL A 248 8.84 14.00 36.41
CA VAL A 248 10.06 13.37 35.91
C VAL A 248 9.74 11.93 35.52
N ARG A 249 10.27 11.51 34.41
CA ARG A 249 10.23 10.09 34.01
C ARG A 249 11.20 9.30 34.87
N GLN A 250 10.68 8.53 35.80
CA GLN A 250 11.46 7.61 36.59
C GLN A 250 11.52 6.24 35.92
N LEU A 251 12.71 5.88 35.47
CA LEU A 251 12.94 4.57 34.88
C LEU A 251 13.04 3.52 35.97
N PRO A 252 12.32 2.40 35.90
CA PRO A 252 12.44 1.30 36.84
C PRO A 252 13.87 0.74 36.81
N ALA A 253 14.36 0.25 37.95
CA ALA A 253 15.65 -0.45 37.99
C ALA A 253 15.52 -1.79 37.26
N LEU A 254 16.56 -2.20 36.55
CA LEU A 254 16.63 -3.53 35.89
C LEU A 254 16.92 -4.61 36.94
N ASN A 255 15.91 -4.99 37.69
CA ASN A 255 15.98 -5.98 38.78
C ASN A 255 14.86 -7.01 38.66
N SER A 256 14.73 -7.90 39.62
CA SER A 256 13.70 -8.95 39.65
C SER A 256 12.29 -8.38 39.62
N ASP A 257 12.01 -7.22 40.20
CA ASP A 257 10.68 -6.60 40.19
C ASP A 257 10.30 -6.13 38.78
N PHE A 258 11.28 -5.56 38.06
CA PHE A 258 11.10 -5.20 36.65
C PHE A 258 10.85 -6.45 35.79
N ALA A 259 11.60 -7.53 36.00
CA ALA A 259 11.41 -8.78 35.29
C ALA A 259 10.01 -9.37 35.57
N LYS A 260 9.51 -9.32 36.80
CA LYS A 260 8.14 -9.75 37.15
C LYS A 260 7.06 -8.87 36.52
N LYS A 261 7.23 -7.54 36.62
CA LYS A 261 6.24 -6.55 36.14
C LYS A 261 6.11 -6.57 34.62
N VAL A 262 7.23 -6.59 33.91
CA VAL A 262 7.30 -6.40 32.45
C VAL A 262 7.51 -7.71 31.69
N GLY A 263 8.42 -8.56 32.17
CA GLY A 263 8.75 -9.84 31.54
C GLY A 263 7.84 -11.00 31.93
N LYS A 264 7.11 -10.87 33.05
CA LYS A 264 6.29 -11.96 33.65
C LYS A 264 7.14 -13.18 34.02
N VAL A 265 8.39 -12.96 34.41
CA VAL A 265 9.36 -13.96 34.84
C VAL A 265 10.04 -13.50 36.14
N ASP A 266 10.60 -14.42 36.92
CA ASP A 266 11.08 -14.14 38.28
C ASP A 266 12.42 -13.42 38.34
N THR A 267 13.30 -13.60 37.36
CA THR A 267 14.66 -13.04 37.39
C THR A 267 15.00 -12.29 36.12
N MET A 268 15.98 -11.38 36.20
CA MET A 268 16.51 -10.66 35.02
C MET A 268 17.20 -11.61 34.03
N GLU A 269 17.85 -12.66 34.52
CA GLU A 269 18.46 -13.69 33.67
C GLU A 269 17.39 -14.39 32.82
N ALA A 270 16.28 -14.82 33.46
CA ALA A 270 15.17 -15.41 32.75
C ALA A 270 14.53 -14.43 31.74
N PHE A 271 14.48 -13.13 32.07
CA PHE A 271 13.96 -12.12 31.17
C PHE A 271 14.89 -11.87 29.96
N ARG A 272 16.21 -11.85 30.19
CA ARG A 272 17.20 -11.76 29.11
C ARG A 272 17.10 -12.97 28.19
N GLU A 273 16.95 -14.18 28.74
CA GLU A 273 16.80 -15.39 27.94
C GLU A 273 15.51 -15.41 27.13
N GLN A 274 14.40 -14.95 27.71
CA GLN A 274 13.14 -14.77 26.99
C GLN A 274 13.28 -13.78 25.80
N VAL A 275 13.97 -12.66 26.01
CA VAL A 275 14.24 -11.70 24.95
C VAL A 275 15.18 -12.27 23.89
N ARG A 276 16.23 -13.02 24.30
CA ARG A 276 17.15 -13.71 23.38
C ARG A 276 16.40 -14.67 22.50
N LYS A 277 15.54 -15.51 23.08
CA LYS A 277 14.70 -16.45 22.33
C LYS A 277 13.78 -15.73 21.36
N GLN A 278 13.10 -14.67 21.77
CA GLN A 278 12.20 -13.89 20.91
C GLN A 278 12.95 -13.27 19.73
N LEU A 279 14.14 -12.73 19.95
CA LEU A 279 15.00 -12.17 18.89
C LEU A 279 15.51 -13.27 17.96
N HIS A 280 15.92 -14.41 18.51
CA HIS A 280 16.35 -15.57 17.74
C HIS A 280 15.22 -16.07 16.83
N ASP A 281 14.04 -16.32 17.40
CA ASP A 281 12.87 -16.82 16.65
C ASP A 281 12.50 -15.86 15.51
N GLY A 282 12.55 -14.55 15.76
CA GLY A 282 12.33 -13.53 14.74
C GLY A 282 13.40 -13.51 13.63
N LYS A 283 14.68 -13.66 14.01
CA LYS A 283 15.80 -13.76 13.04
C LYS A 283 15.72 -15.05 12.23
N HIS A 284 15.40 -16.16 12.90
CA HIS A 284 15.25 -17.46 12.24
C HIS A 284 14.09 -17.44 11.24
N ALA A 285 12.93 -16.94 11.61
CA ALA A 285 11.81 -16.79 10.69
C ALA A 285 12.17 -15.93 9.46
N SER A 286 12.92 -14.85 9.66
CA SER A 286 13.42 -14.00 8.57
C SER A 286 14.45 -14.71 7.69
N ALA A 287 15.33 -15.50 8.28
CA ALA A 287 16.32 -16.30 7.56
C ALA A 287 15.64 -17.40 6.74
N LEU A 288 14.65 -18.09 7.31
CA LEU A 288 13.87 -19.13 6.63
C LEU A 288 13.09 -18.55 5.44
N ASN A 289 12.48 -17.37 5.59
CA ASN A 289 11.80 -16.71 4.46
C ASN A 289 12.78 -16.37 3.34
N ARG A 290 13.97 -15.86 3.67
CA ARG A 290 15.03 -15.60 2.67
C ARG A 290 15.49 -16.88 1.97
N ALA A 291 15.61 -17.99 2.72
CA ALA A 291 15.97 -19.28 2.13
C ALA A 291 14.87 -19.77 1.17
N LYS A 292 13.58 -19.63 1.54
CA LYS A 292 12.46 -19.92 0.63
C LYS A 292 12.50 -19.03 -0.63
N ASP A 293 12.78 -17.74 -0.50
CA ASP A 293 12.94 -16.84 -1.66
C ASP A 293 14.11 -17.26 -2.57
N GLN A 294 15.20 -17.80 -2.00
CA GLN A 294 16.30 -18.37 -2.78
C GLN A 294 15.87 -19.62 -3.55
N VAL A 295 15.06 -20.51 -2.94
CA VAL A 295 14.46 -21.66 -3.64
C VAL A 295 13.63 -21.18 -4.84
N LEU A 296 12.77 -20.20 -4.66
CA LEU A 296 11.96 -19.64 -5.75
C LEU A 296 12.82 -18.96 -6.82
N THR A 297 13.94 -18.36 -6.41
CA THR A 297 14.94 -17.82 -7.34
C THR A 297 15.57 -18.91 -8.21
N GLN A 298 15.91 -20.07 -7.61
CA GLN A 298 16.45 -21.21 -8.35
C GLN A 298 15.38 -21.80 -9.28
N LEU A 299 14.12 -21.90 -8.84
CA LEU A 299 13.00 -22.31 -9.71
C LEU A 299 12.86 -21.36 -10.92
N ALA A 300 12.91 -20.03 -10.69
CA ALA A 300 12.87 -19.08 -11.79
C ALA A 300 14.02 -19.26 -12.78
N SER A 301 15.21 -19.59 -12.30
CA SER A 301 16.38 -19.84 -13.15
C SER A 301 16.29 -21.18 -13.91
N ALA A 302 15.54 -22.15 -13.37
CA ALA A 302 15.27 -23.44 -14.01
C ALA A 302 14.06 -23.38 -14.98
N ALA A 303 13.39 -22.23 -15.08
CA ALA A 303 12.26 -22.02 -15.97
C ALA A 303 12.73 -21.31 -17.26
N GLU A 304 12.86 -22.06 -18.35
CA GLU A 304 13.27 -21.58 -19.65
C GLU A 304 12.05 -21.23 -20.51
N GLY A 305 12.13 -20.18 -21.29
CA GLY A 305 11.10 -19.72 -22.21
C GLY A 305 10.93 -18.21 -22.21
N GLU A 306 10.19 -17.70 -23.17
CA GLU A 306 9.88 -16.29 -23.32
C GLU A 306 8.72 -15.91 -22.41
N LEU A 307 8.83 -14.76 -21.76
CA LEU A 307 7.75 -14.16 -20.98
C LEU A 307 7.03 -13.11 -21.82
N PRO A 308 5.69 -13.00 -21.69
CA PRO A 308 4.96 -11.88 -22.29
C PRO A 308 5.53 -10.55 -21.78
N SER A 309 5.87 -9.65 -22.70
CA SER A 309 6.39 -8.32 -22.37
C SER A 309 5.43 -7.54 -21.48
N VAL A 310 4.13 -7.67 -21.73
CA VAL A 310 3.05 -7.03 -20.97
C VAL A 310 3.08 -7.44 -19.49
N LEU A 311 3.35 -8.72 -19.17
CA LEU A 311 3.44 -9.18 -17.78
C LEU A 311 4.64 -8.63 -17.06
N VAL A 312 5.78 -8.57 -17.75
CA VAL A 312 7.02 -8.01 -17.17
C VAL A 312 6.82 -6.52 -16.89
N GLU A 313 6.22 -5.79 -17.84
CA GLU A 313 5.93 -4.36 -17.69
C GLU A 313 4.90 -4.10 -16.59
N SER A 314 3.82 -4.88 -16.51
CA SER A 314 2.83 -4.78 -15.42
C SER A 314 3.49 -4.99 -14.05
N THR A 315 4.34 -6.00 -13.91
CA THR A 315 5.10 -6.27 -12.69
C THR A 315 6.05 -5.12 -12.36
N TYR A 316 6.76 -4.58 -13.35
CA TYR A 316 7.66 -3.43 -13.18
C TYR A 316 6.90 -2.19 -12.66
N GLN A 317 5.76 -1.87 -13.27
CA GLN A 317 4.94 -0.74 -12.84
C GLN A 317 4.43 -0.91 -11.40
N GLN A 318 4.00 -2.12 -11.04
CA GLN A 318 3.56 -2.42 -9.67
C GLN A 318 4.71 -2.27 -8.67
N GLU A 319 5.91 -2.77 -8.98
CA GLU A 319 7.08 -2.62 -8.11
C GLU A 319 7.49 -1.15 -7.95
N MET A 320 7.50 -0.39 -9.04
CA MET A 320 7.77 1.05 -9.00
C MET A 320 6.76 1.81 -8.14
N GLN A 321 5.47 1.47 -8.26
CA GLN A 321 4.42 2.05 -7.43
C GLN A 321 4.61 1.73 -5.95
N ASN A 322 4.93 0.48 -5.62
CA ASN A 322 5.21 0.05 -4.25
C ASN A 322 6.41 0.81 -3.65
N ILE A 323 7.49 0.96 -4.42
CA ILE A 323 8.68 1.74 -4.01
C ILE A 323 8.29 3.21 -3.75
N GLN A 324 7.52 3.82 -4.65
CA GLN A 324 7.07 5.20 -4.49
C GLN A 324 6.21 5.38 -3.23
N GLN A 325 5.27 4.47 -2.97
CA GLN A 325 4.44 4.50 -1.76
C GLN A 325 5.29 4.37 -0.49
N GLN A 326 6.27 3.45 -0.49
CA GLN A 326 7.18 3.27 0.65
C GLN A 326 8.01 4.53 0.91
N LEU A 327 8.52 5.18 -0.14
CA LEU A 327 9.27 6.43 -0.02
C LEU A 327 8.38 7.58 0.48
N GLN A 328 7.13 7.67 0.02
CA GLN A 328 6.15 8.66 0.51
C GLN A 328 5.88 8.50 2.01
N MET A 329 5.70 7.26 2.50
CA MET A 329 5.54 7.00 3.95
C MET A 329 6.75 7.49 4.75
N GLN A 330 7.96 7.44 4.18
CA GLN A 330 9.20 7.95 4.78
C GLN A 330 9.42 9.45 4.51
N ARG A 331 8.48 10.14 3.84
CA ARG A 331 8.60 11.54 3.39
C ARG A 331 9.87 11.79 2.57
N MET A 332 10.25 10.82 1.75
CA MET A 332 11.45 10.85 0.92
C MET A 332 11.06 10.86 -0.56
N SER A 333 11.75 11.68 -1.37
CA SER A 333 11.63 11.63 -2.82
C SER A 333 12.54 10.54 -3.41
N LEU A 334 12.19 10.03 -4.60
CA LEU A 334 13.01 9.06 -5.31
C LEU A 334 14.42 9.59 -5.57
N ASP A 335 14.57 10.86 -5.97
CA ASP A 335 15.88 11.45 -6.26
C ASP A 335 16.77 11.52 -5.00
N ARG A 336 16.18 11.82 -3.84
CA ARG A 336 16.91 11.80 -2.57
C ARG A 336 17.32 10.38 -2.19
N TYR A 337 16.46 9.40 -2.40
CA TYR A 337 16.77 7.99 -2.17
C TYR A 337 17.91 7.52 -3.07
N LEU A 338 17.84 7.79 -4.38
CA LEU A 338 18.89 7.46 -5.34
C LEU A 338 20.24 8.08 -4.99
N SER A 339 20.23 9.34 -4.53
CA SER A 339 21.44 10.00 -4.06
C SER A 339 22.06 9.31 -2.82
N GLN A 340 21.24 8.82 -1.90
CA GLN A 340 21.70 8.10 -0.71
C GLN A 340 22.32 6.73 -1.04
N ILE A 341 21.78 6.02 -2.02
CA ILE A 341 22.29 4.71 -2.45
C ILE A 341 23.35 4.82 -3.57
N HIS A 342 23.72 6.04 -3.95
CA HIS A 342 24.70 6.33 -5.02
C HIS A 342 24.38 5.65 -6.35
N GLN A 343 23.09 5.62 -6.73
CA GLN A 343 22.64 5.07 -8.01
C GLN A 343 22.07 6.15 -8.93
N THR A 344 22.27 5.98 -10.23
CA THR A 344 21.57 6.77 -11.26
C THR A 344 20.13 6.25 -11.44
N ARG A 345 19.23 7.12 -11.90
CA ARG A 345 17.84 6.73 -12.19
C ARG A 345 17.81 5.61 -13.24
N GLU A 346 18.67 5.69 -14.27
CA GLU A 346 18.75 4.69 -15.33
C GLU A 346 19.15 3.30 -14.79
N ASN A 347 20.22 3.21 -14.00
CA ASN A 347 20.65 1.96 -13.39
C ASN A 347 19.58 1.40 -12.43
N PHE A 348 18.93 2.28 -11.68
CA PHE A 348 17.85 1.88 -10.77
C PHE A 348 16.67 1.29 -11.52
N THR A 349 16.17 1.97 -12.58
CA THR A 349 15.05 1.46 -13.38
C THR A 349 15.40 0.15 -14.08
N ALA A 350 16.62 0.02 -14.62
CA ALA A 350 17.09 -1.23 -15.20
C ALA A 350 17.13 -2.38 -14.18
N ASN A 351 17.59 -2.11 -12.96
CA ASN A 351 17.61 -3.12 -11.88
C ASN A 351 16.18 -3.53 -11.46
N VAL A 352 15.26 -2.57 -11.35
CA VAL A 352 13.85 -2.88 -11.03
C VAL A 352 13.21 -3.68 -12.14
N HIS A 353 13.49 -3.36 -13.41
CA HIS A 353 12.98 -4.11 -14.55
C HIS A 353 13.52 -5.55 -14.59
N ALA A 354 14.81 -5.75 -14.33
CA ALA A 354 15.41 -7.08 -14.23
C ALA A 354 14.82 -7.89 -13.06
N ALA A 355 14.54 -7.24 -11.93
CA ALA A 355 13.88 -7.88 -10.80
C ALA A 355 12.42 -8.25 -11.16
N ALA A 356 11.69 -7.37 -11.84
CA ALA A 356 10.33 -7.63 -12.32
C ALA A 356 10.28 -8.82 -13.29
N GLU A 357 11.21 -8.92 -14.23
CA GLU A 357 11.31 -10.08 -15.12
C GLU A 357 11.51 -11.39 -14.34
N LYS A 358 12.45 -11.40 -13.39
CA LYS A 358 12.72 -12.55 -12.53
C LYS A 358 11.51 -12.95 -11.69
N ASN A 359 10.83 -11.98 -11.10
CA ASN A 359 9.64 -12.21 -10.28
C ASN A 359 8.47 -12.72 -11.13
N THR A 360 8.30 -12.18 -12.34
CA THR A 360 7.32 -12.66 -13.30
C THR A 360 7.60 -14.12 -13.69
N ARG A 361 8.86 -14.46 -13.98
CA ARG A 361 9.30 -15.82 -14.32
C ARG A 361 9.02 -16.81 -13.18
N ALA A 362 9.38 -16.47 -11.95
CA ALA A 362 9.07 -17.27 -10.77
C ALA A 362 7.57 -17.51 -10.61
N ARG A 363 6.77 -16.45 -10.77
CA ARG A 363 5.31 -16.53 -10.68
C ARG A 363 4.70 -17.43 -11.74
N MET A 364 5.17 -17.34 -12.99
CA MET A 364 4.69 -18.20 -14.09
C MET A 364 5.12 -19.66 -13.89
N ALA A 365 6.36 -19.89 -13.46
CA ALA A 365 6.85 -21.23 -13.12
C ALA A 365 6.01 -21.86 -11.98
N LEU A 366 5.67 -21.10 -10.95
CA LEU A 366 4.82 -21.59 -9.86
C LEU A 366 3.39 -21.91 -10.33
N LEU A 367 2.81 -21.11 -11.22
CA LEU A 367 1.50 -21.43 -11.81
C LEU A 367 1.54 -22.74 -12.59
N GLN A 368 2.61 -22.98 -13.34
CA GLN A 368 2.77 -24.22 -14.07
C GLN A 368 3.00 -25.41 -13.13
N VAL A 369 3.80 -25.27 -12.08
CA VAL A 369 3.93 -26.28 -11.01
C VAL A 369 2.57 -26.56 -10.38
N ALA A 370 1.78 -25.52 -10.06
CA ALA A 370 0.46 -25.69 -9.47
C ALA A 370 -0.48 -26.53 -10.35
N GLN A 371 -0.42 -26.34 -11.66
CA GLN A 371 -1.19 -27.14 -12.62
C GLN A 371 -0.70 -28.58 -12.72
N ASN A 372 0.61 -28.77 -12.82
CA ASN A 372 1.22 -30.09 -12.97
C ASN A 372 0.99 -30.98 -11.73
N GLU A 373 1.02 -30.37 -10.54
CA GLU A 373 0.89 -31.06 -9.25
C GLU A 373 -0.54 -31.03 -8.68
N GLY A 374 -1.52 -30.52 -9.44
CA GLY A 374 -2.93 -30.46 -9.01
C GLY A 374 -3.19 -29.57 -7.80
N LEU A 375 -2.41 -28.50 -7.63
CA LEU A 375 -2.50 -27.56 -6.49
C LEU A 375 -3.44 -26.38 -6.74
N VAL A 376 -4.05 -26.32 -7.92
CA VAL A 376 -5.01 -25.26 -8.24
C VAL A 376 -6.25 -25.43 -7.36
N PRO A 377 -6.65 -24.37 -6.60
CA PRO A 377 -7.81 -24.48 -5.72
C PRO A 377 -9.11 -24.66 -6.50
N THR A 378 -10.01 -25.45 -5.95
CA THR A 378 -11.36 -25.63 -6.50
C THR A 378 -12.24 -24.41 -6.20
N ASP A 379 -13.35 -24.27 -6.92
CA ASP A 379 -14.34 -23.21 -6.67
C ASP A 379 -14.97 -23.32 -5.27
N GLU A 380 -15.11 -24.56 -4.75
CA GLU A 380 -15.59 -24.78 -3.40
C GLU A 380 -14.62 -24.25 -2.35
N GLU A 381 -13.32 -24.47 -2.52
CA GLU A 381 -12.28 -23.95 -1.62
C GLU A 381 -12.22 -22.42 -1.63
N ILE A 382 -12.33 -21.81 -2.80
CA ILE A 382 -12.40 -20.34 -2.93
C ILE A 382 -13.69 -19.81 -2.27
N THR A 383 -14.82 -20.48 -2.48
CA THR A 383 -16.08 -20.08 -1.84
C THR A 383 -15.98 -20.16 -0.31
N LYS A 384 -15.31 -21.18 0.25
CA LYS A 384 -15.04 -21.28 1.68
C LYS A 384 -14.19 -20.13 2.19
N ASN A 385 -13.12 -19.77 1.49
CA ASN A 385 -12.27 -18.63 1.86
C ASN A 385 -13.07 -17.31 1.83
N LEU A 386 -13.97 -17.13 0.87
CA LEU A 386 -14.86 -15.97 0.80
C LEU A 386 -15.86 -15.96 1.95
N GLN A 387 -16.38 -17.11 2.38
CA GLN A 387 -17.26 -17.23 3.55
C GLN A 387 -16.52 -16.83 4.84
N GLU A 388 -15.31 -17.33 5.07
CA GLU A 388 -14.48 -16.95 6.23
C GLU A 388 -14.17 -15.43 6.24
N ARG A 389 -13.96 -14.83 5.05
CA ARG A 389 -13.81 -13.38 4.91
C ARG A 389 -15.10 -12.62 5.21
N ALA A 390 -16.26 -13.13 4.76
CA ALA A 390 -17.57 -12.57 5.03
C ALA A 390 -17.85 -12.53 6.54
N ASP A 391 -17.61 -13.65 7.23
CA ASP A 391 -17.79 -13.79 8.68
C ASP A 391 -16.92 -12.82 9.47
N ARG A 392 -15.63 -12.69 9.08
CA ARG A 392 -14.67 -11.75 9.70
C ARG A 392 -15.05 -10.30 9.49
N THR A 393 -15.58 -9.94 8.32
CA THR A 393 -15.95 -8.55 7.97
C THR A 393 -17.40 -8.21 8.28
N LYS A 394 -18.19 -9.17 8.80
CA LYS A 394 -19.62 -9.04 9.08
C LYS A 394 -20.43 -8.61 7.85
N LYS A 395 -20.07 -9.11 6.68
CA LYS A 395 -20.77 -8.91 5.39
C LYS A 395 -21.40 -10.23 4.96
N THR A 396 -22.33 -10.14 4.01
CA THR A 396 -22.89 -11.35 3.38
C THR A 396 -21.90 -11.95 2.38
N LEU A 397 -22.01 -13.25 2.14
CA LEU A 397 -21.18 -13.93 1.12
C LEU A 397 -21.39 -13.32 -0.27
N GLU A 398 -22.62 -12.93 -0.60
CA GLU A 398 -22.94 -12.30 -1.89
C GLU A 398 -22.28 -10.94 -2.07
N GLU A 399 -22.27 -10.10 -1.02
CA GLU A 399 -21.56 -8.82 -1.04
C GLU A 399 -20.04 -8.99 -1.20
N VAL A 400 -19.47 -10.03 -0.59
CA VAL A 400 -18.03 -10.32 -0.72
C VAL A 400 -17.72 -10.87 -2.11
N LYS A 401 -18.57 -11.76 -2.65
CA LYS A 401 -18.41 -12.31 -4.00
C LYS A 401 -18.53 -11.24 -5.09
N ALA A 402 -19.49 -10.33 -4.98
CA ALA A 402 -19.69 -9.25 -5.93
C ALA A 402 -18.48 -8.32 -6.08
N ASN A 403 -17.66 -8.23 -5.04
CA ASN A 403 -16.44 -7.40 -5.01
C ASN A 403 -15.14 -8.22 -5.11
N ALA A 404 -15.23 -9.52 -5.40
CA ALA A 404 -14.08 -10.42 -5.45
C ALA A 404 -13.73 -10.79 -6.88
N ASN A 405 -12.47 -10.62 -7.26
CA ASN A 405 -11.94 -11.20 -8.48
C ASN A 405 -11.56 -12.67 -8.21
N ILE A 406 -12.53 -13.56 -8.43
CA ILE A 406 -12.36 -15.00 -8.16
C ILE A 406 -11.20 -15.61 -8.95
N PRO A 407 -11.02 -15.35 -10.26
CA PRO A 407 -9.89 -15.87 -11.01
C PRO A 407 -8.53 -15.41 -10.46
N ALA A 408 -8.41 -14.15 -10.03
CA ALA A 408 -7.19 -13.65 -9.42
C ALA A 408 -6.92 -14.31 -8.05
N MET A 409 -7.96 -14.57 -7.26
CA MET A 409 -7.84 -15.30 -5.99
C MET A 409 -7.40 -16.74 -6.21
N GLN A 410 -7.95 -17.44 -7.20
CA GLN A 410 -7.55 -18.80 -7.57
C GLN A 410 -6.07 -18.83 -7.97
N ARG A 411 -5.64 -17.91 -8.84
CA ARG A 411 -4.22 -17.81 -9.25
C ARG A 411 -3.30 -17.52 -8.07
N SER A 412 -3.67 -16.58 -7.22
CA SER A 412 -2.85 -16.21 -6.04
C SER A 412 -2.69 -17.37 -5.06
N GLU A 413 -3.78 -18.11 -4.81
CA GLU A 413 -3.75 -19.27 -3.93
C GLU A 413 -2.97 -20.45 -4.55
N ALA A 414 -3.11 -20.67 -5.86
CA ALA A 414 -2.34 -21.66 -6.59
C ALA A 414 -0.83 -21.39 -6.50
N ILE A 415 -0.42 -20.13 -6.70
CA ILE A 415 0.98 -19.70 -6.57
C ILE A 415 1.50 -19.95 -5.15
N ARG A 416 0.71 -19.60 -4.13
CA ARG A 416 1.07 -19.81 -2.73
C ARG A 416 1.27 -21.30 -2.42
N ARG A 417 0.31 -22.15 -2.83
CA ARG A 417 0.39 -23.61 -2.64
C ARG A 417 1.61 -24.22 -3.37
N ALA A 418 1.87 -23.76 -4.60
CA ALA A 418 3.04 -24.19 -5.35
C ALA A 418 4.35 -23.77 -4.70
N ALA A 419 4.43 -22.54 -4.16
CA ALA A 419 5.61 -22.06 -3.45
C ALA A 419 5.88 -22.89 -2.17
N ASP A 420 4.82 -23.19 -1.41
CA ASP A 420 4.91 -24.08 -0.24
C ASP A 420 5.33 -25.49 -0.66
N TRP A 421 4.78 -26.03 -1.74
CA TRP A 421 5.12 -27.35 -2.27
C TRP A 421 6.57 -27.43 -2.73
N VAL A 422 7.03 -26.50 -3.56
CA VAL A 422 8.43 -26.44 -4.04
C VAL A 422 9.39 -26.31 -2.86
N SER A 423 9.09 -25.43 -1.91
CA SER A 423 9.92 -25.25 -0.71
C SER A 423 9.95 -26.53 0.16
N GLY A 424 8.80 -27.21 0.28
CA GLY A 424 8.70 -28.47 1.03
C GLY A 424 9.43 -29.65 0.37
N HIS A 425 9.63 -29.61 -0.96
CA HIS A 425 10.39 -30.60 -1.73
C HIS A 425 11.83 -30.14 -2.04
N SER A 426 12.33 -29.15 -1.29
CA SER A 426 13.69 -28.64 -1.36
C SER A 426 14.42 -28.86 -0.03
N THR A 427 15.74 -28.88 -0.06
CA THR A 427 16.57 -28.99 1.13
C THR A 427 16.96 -27.60 1.59
N ILE A 428 16.47 -27.20 2.76
CA ILE A 428 16.88 -25.97 3.44
C ILE A 428 17.76 -26.38 4.62
N GLU A 429 19.09 -26.25 4.45
CA GLU A 429 20.06 -26.60 5.48
C GLU A 429 20.21 -25.47 6.50
N GLU A 430 19.82 -25.71 7.74
CA GLU A 430 19.96 -24.74 8.84
C GLU A 430 21.41 -24.70 9.34
N LYS A 431 21.99 -23.47 9.40
CA LYS A 431 23.34 -23.19 9.90
C LYS A 431 23.36 -22.10 10.94
#